data_3a8c8a6ef6a1c45d4f6dad278b60814a
#
_entry.id   3a8c8a6ef6a1c45d4f6dad278b60814a
#
_cell.length_a   1.000
_cell.length_b   1.000
_cell.length_c   1.000
_cell.angle_alpha   90.00
_cell.angle_beta   90.00
_cell.angle_gamma   90.00
#
_symmetry.space_group_name_H-M   'P 1'
#
loop_
_entity.id
_entity.type
_entity.pdbx_description
1 polymer ?
#
loop_
_entity_poly.entity_id
_entity_poly.type
_entity_poly.pdbx_seq_one_letter_code
_entity_poly.pdbx_strand_id
1 'polypeptide(L)'
;MSKSFSNEILECRKSIHATLKAAVLKTGLLSGVLITLCLFLPAEYAPARVQSNDSQAQAGAPAQEVATPLPDIVLQGKLQCSLRRQVVMPFRGVITSLNLQPGQTVKKGQVMARYKLWPDVAQQLQRQLAAPQIQDMELALANLDKTLVPLKAKLAETRSLVKDNMAPPQSLVQIEKEIQLQNQGRKAAEERLRSERQSVVEFKAYVKDLLGGSLNPLKGSEDASITAPIAGQVLSIQSDLREGLELGAGAPTFIIGVMDPIVIHAQIHESEIVNVHLGEKAKVTMESVPNQTFEATVSRFSLTPLAPGVGDPSYYDIEFTIPNPDYVLKEGFKGEIVFQPTRPPANAPSRGAS
;
A
#
# COMPACT_ATOMS: atom_id res chain seq x y z
N MET A 1 -8.45 24.42 25.98
CA MET A 1 -7.39 23.86 25.11
C MET A 1 -7.88 23.09 23.86
N SER A 2 -9.17 23.11 23.57
CA SER A 2 -9.79 22.33 22.45
C SER A 2 -9.90 23.08 21.10
N LYS A 3 -9.63 24.38 21.03
CA LYS A 3 -9.74 25.16 19.78
C LYS A 3 -8.46 25.25 18.95
N SER A 4 -7.30 24.84 19.51
CA SER A 4 -6.00 24.89 18.80
C SER A 4 -5.81 23.70 17.84
N PHE A 5 -6.29 22.52 18.21
CA PHE A 5 -6.10 21.30 17.40
C PHE A 5 -6.96 21.25 16.12
N SER A 6 -8.13 21.89 16.13
CA SER A 6 -8.99 21.95 14.95
C SER A 6 -8.46 22.88 13.85
N ASN A 7 -7.69 23.89 14.22
CA ASN A 7 -7.10 24.82 13.25
C ASN A 7 -5.86 24.26 12.54
N GLU A 8 -5.06 23.44 13.20
CA GLU A 8 -3.88 22.84 12.58
C GLU A 8 -4.26 21.79 11.50
N ILE A 9 -5.33 21.04 11.71
CA ILE A 9 -5.83 20.06 10.70
C ILE A 9 -6.42 20.78 9.48
N LEU A 10 -7.05 21.95 9.68
CA LEU A 10 -7.61 22.74 8.58
C LEU A 10 -6.50 23.41 7.75
N GLU A 11 -5.43 23.85 8.37
CA GLU A 11 -4.26 24.44 7.70
C GLU A 11 -3.46 23.38 6.90
N CYS A 12 -3.31 22.18 7.43
CA CYS A 12 -2.65 21.07 6.74
C CYS A 12 -3.42 20.64 5.47
N ARG A 13 -4.77 20.66 5.54
CA ARG A 13 -5.62 20.33 4.40
C ARG A 13 -5.61 21.39 3.29
N LYS A 14 -5.44 22.66 3.64
CA LYS A 14 -5.28 23.76 2.68
C LYS A 14 -3.92 23.75 1.99
N SER A 15 -2.87 23.35 2.69
CA SER A 15 -1.51 23.23 2.14
C SER A 15 -1.41 22.12 1.10
N ILE A 16 -2.07 20.96 1.32
CA ILE A 16 -2.08 19.84 0.37
C ILE A 16 -2.87 20.19 -0.91
N HIS A 17 -3.96 20.96 -0.81
CA HIS A 17 -4.73 21.40 -1.98
C HIS A 17 -4.02 22.48 -2.80
N ALA A 18 -3.18 23.31 -2.20
CA ALA A 18 -2.40 24.32 -2.89
C ALA A 18 -1.23 23.71 -3.70
N THR A 19 -0.57 22.68 -3.17
CA THR A 19 0.52 21.96 -3.86
C THR A 19 0.02 21.11 -5.03
N LEU A 20 -1.18 20.54 -4.95
CA LEU A 20 -1.76 19.78 -6.08
C LEU A 20 -2.19 20.68 -7.25
N LYS A 21 -2.66 21.91 -7.00
CA LYS A 21 -3.02 22.86 -8.05
C LYS A 21 -1.81 23.47 -8.76
N ALA A 22 -0.67 23.61 -8.10
CA ALA A 22 0.57 24.11 -8.69
C ALA A 22 1.27 23.11 -9.62
N ALA A 23 1.05 21.81 -9.41
CA ALA A 23 1.63 20.74 -10.25
C ALA A 23 0.90 20.57 -11.60
N VAL A 24 -0.39 20.91 -11.69
CA VAL A 24 -1.19 20.74 -12.91
C VAL A 24 -1.03 21.90 -13.88
N LEU A 25 -0.50 23.08 -13.47
CA LEU A 25 -0.33 24.25 -14.32
C LEU A 25 1.06 24.35 -15.00
N LYS A 26 1.98 23.42 -14.77
CA LYS A 26 3.35 23.47 -15.34
C LYS A 26 3.61 22.54 -16.53
N THR A 27 2.62 21.82 -17.03
CA THR A 27 2.79 20.89 -18.17
C THR A 27 1.96 21.24 -19.41
N GLY A 28 1.66 22.49 -19.60
CA GLY A 28 0.94 22.93 -20.79
C GLY A 28 1.49 24.24 -21.33
N LEU A 29 2.57 24.21 -22.08
CA LEU A 29 2.92 25.16 -23.16
C LEU A 29 4.40 24.94 -23.55
N LEU A 30 4.63 24.27 -24.69
CA LEU A 30 5.72 24.54 -25.65
C LEU A 30 5.69 23.42 -26.70
N SER A 31 4.80 23.63 -27.67
CA SER A 31 4.90 22.97 -28.98
C SER A 31 4.56 24.02 -30.02
N GLY A 32 5.53 24.41 -30.76
CA GLY A 32 5.32 25.30 -31.90
C GLY A 32 6.59 25.99 -32.40
N VAL A 33 6.98 25.61 -33.59
CA VAL A 33 7.75 26.41 -34.55
C VAL A 33 9.29 26.46 -34.39
N LEU A 34 10.02 25.68 -35.21
CA LEU A 34 10.93 26.27 -36.22
C LEU A 34 11.30 25.22 -37.28
N ILE A 35 10.64 25.36 -38.44
CA ILE A 35 11.09 24.87 -39.75
C ILE A 35 11.95 26.00 -40.37
N THR A 36 13.21 25.74 -40.64
CA THR A 36 14.03 26.49 -41.65
C THR A 36 15.18 25.58 -42.07
N LEU A 37 15.09 24.96 -43.20
CA LEU A 37 15.65 25.26 -44.51
C LEU A 37 17.16 25.47 -44.47
N CYS A 38 17.95 24.45 -44.88
CA CYS A 38 19.21 24.62 -45.56
C CYS A 38 19.36 23.56 -46.65
N LEU A 39 19.17 24.04 -47.89
CA LEU A 39 19.50 23.42 -49.17
C LEU A 39 20.98 23.69 -49.53
N PHE A 40 21.55 22.83 -50.40
CA PHE A 40 22.78 22.94 -51.19
C PHE A 40 24.09 22.54 -50.49
N LEU A 41 24.86 21.56 -50.96
CA LEU A 41 25.49 21.35 -52.30
C LEU A 41 26.06 19.90 -52.41
N PRO A 42 26.25 19.34 -53.62
CA PRO A 42 26.79 18.00 -53.86
C PRO A 42 28.31 18.02 -53.99
N ALA A 43 28.98 16.98 -53.50
CA ALA A 43 30.36 16.69 -53.85
C ALA A 43 30.43 15.29 -54.48
N GLU A 44 30.72 15.28 -55.76
CA GLU A 44 31.11 14.12 -56.56
C GLU A 44 32.36 13.45 -55.95
N TYR A 45 32.32 12.13 -55.80
CA TYR A 45 33.54 11.34 -55.72
C TYR A 45 33.41 10.08 -56.57
N ALA A 46 34.34 9.96 -57.50
CA ALA A 46 34.46 8.93 -58.51
C ALA A 46 34.72 7.52 -57.92
N PRO A 47 34.31 6.43 -58.60
CA PRO A 47 34.53 5.07 -58.13
C PRO A 47 35.94 4.59 -58.45
N ALA A 48 36.68 4.16 -57.43
CA ALA A 48 37.90 3.39 -57.61
C ALA A 48 37.56 1.94 -57.91
N ARG A 49 37.98 1.48 -59.05
CA ARG A 49 37.88 0.11 -59.59
C ARG A 49 38.86 -0.77 -58.82
N VAL A 50 38.36 -1.74 -58.04
CA VAL A 50 39.17 -2.79 -57.46
C VAL A 50 38.83 -4.11 -58.15
N GLN A 51 39.87 -4.76 -58.59
CA GLN A 51 39.92 -5.98 -59.34
C GLN A 51 39.36 -7.18 -58.54
N SER A 52 38.54 -7.96 -59.19
CA SER A 52 38.09 -9.29 -58.76
C SER A 52 39.29 -10.24 -58.71
N ASN A 53 39.60 -10.76 -57.54
CA ASN A 53 40.38 -11.99 -57.39
C ASN A 53 39.42 -13.12 -56.98
N ASP A 54 39.15 -13.96 -57.92
CA ASP A 54 38.48 -15.27 -57.69
C ASP A 54 39.45 -16.15 -56.82
N SER A 55 39.07 -16.35 -55.62
CA SER A 55 39.61 -17.46 -54.79
C SER A 55 38.41 -18.25 -54.23
N GLN A 56 38.32 -19.47 -54.64
CA GLN A 56 37.37 -20.45 -54.25
C GLN A 56 37.19 -20.52 -52.72
N ALA A 57 36.02 -20.16 -52.26
CA ALA A 57 35.62 -20.36 -50.86
C ALA A 57 35.15 -21.81 -50.72
N GLN A 58 35.92 -22.60 -50.03
CA GLN A 58 35.48 -23.85 -49.41
C GLN A 58 34.34 -23.55 -48.42
N ALA A 59 33.23 -24.26 -48.60
CA ALA A 59 32.12 -24.25 -47.67
C ALA A 59 32.58 -24.75 -46.29
N GLY A 60 32.91 -23.81 -45.41
CA GLY A 60 33.08 -24.07 -43.97
C GLY A 60 31.70 -24.21 -43.36
N ALA A 61 31.47 -25.37 -42.71
CA ALA A 61 30.28 -25.58 -41.85
C ALA A 61 30.14 -24.42 -40.87
N PRO A 62 28.90 -24.05 -40.49
CA PRO A 62 28.70 -23.00 -39.50
C PRO A 62 29.38 -23.48 -38.20
N ALA A 63 30.41 -22.75 -37.78
CA ALA A 63 30.98 -22.90 -36.44
C ALA A 63 29.85 -22.64 -35.45
N GLN A 64 29.42 -23.68 -34.75
CA GLN A 64 28.62 -23.52 -33.56
C GLN A 64 29.44 -22.66 -32.61
N GLU A 65 29.01 -21.42 -32.45
CA GLU A 65 29.50 -20.50 -31.43
C GLU A 65 29.19 -21.15 -30.09
N VAL A 66 30.20 -21.87 -29.54
CA VAL A 66 30.13 -22.41 -28.19
C VAL A 66 30.04 -21.21 -27.29
N ALA A 67 28.81 -20.91 -26.84
CA ALA A 67 28.52 -19.85 -25.89
C ALA A 67 29.39 -20.14 -24.65
N THR A 68 30.43 -19.35 -24.47
CA THR A 68 31.27 -19.39 -23.28
C THR A 68 30.36 -19.14 -22.07
N PRO A 69 30.30 -20.06 -21.10
CA PRO A 69 29.48 -19.80 -19.89
C PRO A 69 30.01 -18.56 -19.20
N LEU A 70 29.11 -17.70 -18.78
CA LEU A 70 29.47 -16.55 -17.95
C LEU A 70 30.10 -17.07 -16.63
N PRO A 71 31.07 -16.37 -16.04
CA PRO A 71 31.66 -16.76 -14.79
C PRO A 71 30.61 -16.79 -13.68
N ASP A 72 30.75 -17.71 -12.74
CA ASP A 72 29.91 -17.79 -11.56
C ASP A 72 30.03 -16.48 -10.76
N ILE A 73 28.89 -15.92 -10.36
CA ILE A 73 28.84 -14.76 -9.48
C ILE A 73 28.71 -15.26 -8.06
N VAL A 74 29.63 -14.83 -7.20
CA VAL A 74 29.69 -15.21 -5.79
C VAL A 74 29.44 -14.00 -4.93
N LEU A 75 28.34 -14.03 -4.18
CA LEU A 75 27.90 -12.93 -3.31
C LEU A 75 27.85 -13.39 -1.86
N GLN A 76 28.09 -12.45 -0.94
CA GLN A 76 27.87 -12.65 0.48
C GLN A 76 26.56 -11.99 0.88
N GLY A 77 25.71 -12.73 1.59
CA GLY A 77 24.40 -12.24 1.99
C GLY A 77 24.05 -12.54 3.44
N LYS A 78 22.99 -11.89 3.91
CA LYS A 78 22.44 -12.07 5.24
C LYS A 78 20.95 -12.38 5.16
N LEU A 79 20.51 -13.41 5.88
CA LEU A 79 19.11 -13.81 5.96
C LEU A 79 18.27 -12.80 6.74
N GLN A 80 17.11 -12.51 6.21
CA GLN A 80 16.07 -11.71 6.84
C GLN A 80 14.70 -12.36 6.61
N CYS A 81 13.74 -12.12 7.51
CA CYS A 81 12.37 -12.55 7.26
C CYS A 81 11.79 -11.84 6.02
N SER A 82 10.99 -12.54 5.23
CA SER A 82 10.39 -11.99 4.00
C SER A 82 9.40 -10.85 4.26
N LEU A 83 8.75 -10.87 5.41
CA LEU A 83 7.86 -9.81 5.87
C LEU A 83 8.00 -9.65 7.39
N ARG A 84 8.22 -8.42 7.83
CA ARG A 84 8.32 -8.06 9.24
C ARG A 84 7.20 -7.10 9.61
N ARG A 85 6.48 -7.40 10.68
CA ARG A 85 5.41 -6.55 11.20
C ARG A 85 5.59 -6.32 12.69
N GLN A 86 5.63 -5.06 13.07
CA GLN A 86 5.55 -4.64 14.46
C GLN A 86 4.09 -4.57 14.87
N VAL A 87 3.75 -5.23 15.97
CA VAL A 87 2.44 -5.17 16.60
C VAL A 87 2.52 -4.16 17.72
N VAL A 88 1.58 -3.23 17.71
CA VAL A 88 1.51 -2.16 18.72
C VAL A 88 0.21 -2.28 19.52
N MET A 89 0.20 -1.70 20.70
CA MET A 89 -0.98 -1.60 21.55
C MET A 89 -2.06 -0.77 20.85
N PRO A 90 -3.27 -1.29 20.57
CA PRO A 90 -4.28 -0.52 19.85
C PRO A 90 -4.84 0.65 20.68
N PHE A 91 -5.08 0.40 21.96
CA PHE A 91 -5.63 1.39 22.90
C PHE A 91 -4.89 1.30 24.23
N ARG A 92 -4.93 2.37 25.01
CA ARG A 92 -4.35 2.38 26.36
C ARG A 92 -5.05 1.38 27.26
N GLY A 93 -4.26 0.59 27.99
CA GLY A 93 -4.78 -0.42 28.90
C GLY A 93 -3.69 -1.11 29.69
N VAL A 94 -4.10 -2.10 30.48
CA VAL A 94 -3.22 -2.93 31.33
C VAL A 94 -3.23 -4.36 30.82
N ILE A 95 -2.06 -4.94 30.60
CA ILE A 95 -1.91 -6.34 30.15
C ILE A 95 -2.41 -7.28 31.24
N THR A 96 -3.36 -8.15 30.90
CA THR A 96 -3.94 -9.13 31.84
C THR A 96 -3.39 -10.53 31.65
N SER A 97 -3.01 -10.91 30.42
CA SER A 97 -2.36 -12.19 30.17
C SER A 97 -1.47 -12.14 28.94
N LEU A 98 -0.34 -12.84 29.02
CA LEU A 98 0.65 -12.97 27.96
C LEU A 98 0.96 -14.46 27.77
N ASN A 99 0.47 -15.05 26.66
CA ASN A 99 0.53 -16.50 26.44
C ASN A 99 1.48 -16.89 25.30
N LEU A 100 2.46 -16.06 24.96
CA LEU A 100 3.35 -16.28 23.83
C LEU A 100 4.82 -16.22 24.25
N GLN A 101 5.63 -16.99 23.52
CA GLN A 101 7.08 -16.99 23.66
C GLN A 101 7.74 -16.65 22.32
N PRO A 102 8.93 -16.03 22.32
CA PRO A 102 9.73 -15.84 21.10
C PRO A 102 9.96 -17.19 20.39
N GLY A 103 9.87 -17.18 19.06
CA GLY A 103 10.00 -18.38 18.22
C GLY A 103 8.70 -19.14 17.98
N GLN A 104 7.61 -18.82 18.70
CA GLN A 104 6.33 -19.48 18.53
C GLN A 104 5.63 -19.03 17.22
N THR A 105 5.05 -19.99 16.50
CA THR A 105 4.26 -19.70 15.27
C THR A 105 2.86 -19.22 15.64
N VAL A 106 2.41 -18.16 14.97
CA VAL A 106 1.08 -17.58 15.13
C VAL A 106 0.35 -17.51 13.79
N LYS A 107 -0.98 -17.67 13.84
CA LYS A 107 -1.87 -17.49 12.70
C LYS A 107 -2.42 -16.07 12.66
N LYS A 108 -2.75 -15.56 11.47
CA LYS A 108 -3.46 -14.28 11.35
C LYS A 108 -4.74 -14.28 12.18
N GLY A 109 -4.95 -13.23 13.00
CA GLY A 109 -6.09 -13.11 13.90
C GLY A 109 -5.95 -13.88 15.24
N GLN A 110 -4.88 -14.62 15.44
CA GLN A 110 -4.64 -15.33 16.72
C GLN A 110 -4.40 -14.30 17.84
N VAL A 111 -5.02 -14.53 19.00
CA VAL A 111 -4.83 -13.72 20.20
C VAL A 111 -3.43 -13.94 20.74
N MET A 112 -2.67 -12.87 20.87
CA MET A 112 -1.29 -12.84 21.34
C MET A 112 -1.19 -12.45 22.82
N ALA A 113 -1.97 -11.45 23.22
CA ALA A 113 -2.10 -11.02 24.59
C ALA A 113 -3.53 -10.53 24.85
N ARG A 114 -3.94 -10.55 26.09
CA ARG A 114 -5.18 -9.91 26.54
C ARG A 114 -4.84 -8.71 27.41
N TYR A 115 -5.67 -7.69 27.35
CA TYR A 115 -5.51 -6.50 28.13
C TYR A 115 -6.86 -5.91 28.52
N LYS A 116 -6.87 -5.15 29.58
CA LYS A 116 -8.04 -4.42 30.04
C LYS A 116 -7.90 -2.96 29.62
N LEU A 117 -8.91 -2.45 28.92
CA LEU A 117 -8.97 -1.04 28.52
C LEU A 117 -9.06 -0.14 29.75
N TRP A 118 -8.47 1.02 29.67
CA TRP A 118 -8.71 2.06 30.66
C TRP A 118 -10.17 2.54 30.60
N PRO A 119 -10.81 2.84 31.75
CA PRO A 119 -12.23 3.18 31.81
C PRO A 119 -12.62 4.39 30.95
N ASP A 120 -11.75 5.40 30.86
CA ASP A 120 -11.95 6.57 30.02
C ASP A 120 -11.97 6.23 28.53
N VAL A 121 -11.06 5.35 28.08
CA VAL A 121 -11.00 4.85 26.72
C VAL A 121 -12.23 4.00 26.39
N ALA A 122 -12.62 3.12 27.31
CA ALA A 122 -13.82 2.29 27.15
C ALA A 122 -15.09 3.15 27.01
N GLN A 123 -15.24 4.19 27.84
CA GLN A 123 -16.35 5.14 27.74
C GLN A 123 -16.33 5.95 26.44
N GLN A 124 -15.15 6.39 26.01
CA GLN A 124 -15.01 7.11 24.74
C GLN A 124 -15.43 6.24 23.55
N LEU A 125 -14.94 5.01 23.49
CA LEU A 125 -15.34 4.05 22.45
C LEU A 125 -16.85 3.77 22.49
N GLN A 126 -17.42 3.60 23.66
CA GLN A 126 -18.86 3.38 23.82
C GLN A 126 -19.68 4.56 23.28
N ARG A 127 -19.29 5.81 23.57
CA ARG A 127 -19.96 7.01 23.04
C ARG A 127 -19.86 7.09 21.53
N GLN A 128 -18.69 6.81 20.95
CA GLN A 128 -18.49 6.81 19.50
C GLN A 128 -19.31 5.71 18.80
N LEU A 129 -19.39 4.53 19.40
CA LEU A 129 -20.17 3.40 18.87
C LEU A 129 -21.68 3.57 19.02
N ALA A 130 -22.14 4.33 20.02
CA ALA A 130 -23.55 4.67 20.19
C ALA A 130 -24.06 5.63 19.12
N ALA A 131 -23.16 6.44 18.54
CA ALA A 131 -23.40 7.36 17.43
C ALA A 131 -24.70 8.19 17.60
N PRO A 132 -24.83 9.00 18.68
CA PRO A 132 -26.05 9.73 18.96
C PRO A 132 -26.44 10.72 17.84
N GLN A 133 -25.48 11.16 17.05
CA GLN A 133 -25.70 12.04 15.90
C GLN A 133 -26.68 11.44 14.86
N ILE A 134 -26.75 10.12 14.74
CA ILE A 134 -27.68 9.47 13.82
C ILE A 134 -29.14 9.76 14.22
N GLN A 135 -29.44 9.72 15.51
CA GLN A 135 -30.79 10.01 16.02
C GLN A 135 -31.18 11.46 15.75
N ASP A 136 -30.24 12.40 15.93
CA ASP A 136 -30.48 13.82 15.65
C ASP A 136 -30.72 14.06 14.15
N MET A 137 -29.98 13.38 13.29
CA MET A 137 -30.15 13.45 11.82
C MET A 137 -31.49 12.83 11.38
N GLU A 138 -31.90 11.71 11.99
CA GLU A 138 -33.21 11.10 11.73
C GLU A 138 -34.36 12.01 12.15
N LEU A 139 -34.24 12.66 13.30
CA LEU A 139 -35.21 13.62 13.77
C LEU A 139 -35.30 14.86 12.80
N ALA A 140 -34.12 15.35 12.37
CA ALA A 140 -34.07 16.45 11.40
C ALA A 140 -34.76 16.08 10.07
N LEU A 141 -34.48 14.85 9.56
CA LEU A 141 -35.12 14.34 8.35
C LEU A 141 -36.66 14.22 8.53
N ALA A 142 -37.10 13.68 9.66
CA ALA A 142 -38.55 13.60 9.96
C ALA A 142 -39.24 14.97 10.05
N ASN A 143 -38.55 16.00 10.54
CA ASN A 143 -39.06 17.37 10.56
C ASN A 143 -39.18 17.96 9.15
N LEU A 144 -38.23 17.71 8.24
CA LEU A 144 -38.33 18.09 6.85
C LEU A 144 -39.48 17.38 6.13
N ASP A 145 -39.71 16.11 6.42
CA ASP A 145 -40.88 15.39 5.88
C ASP A 145 -42.21 15.98 6.37
N LYS A 146 -42.30 16.36 7.66
CA LYS A 146 -43.46 17.02 8.22
C LYS A 146 -43.77 18.38 7.54
N THR A 147 -42.74 19.15 7.16
CA THR A 147 -42.93 20.43 6.47
C THR A 147 -43.36 20.26 5.02
N LEU A 148 -42.99 19.18 4.36
CA LEU A 148 -43.37 18.89 2.97
C LEU A 148 -44.84 18.49 2.82
N VAL A 149 -45.45 17.86 3.83
CA VAL A 149 -46.88 17.44 3.76
C VAL A 149 -47.82 18.59 3.51
N PRO A 150 -47.85 19.67 4.33
CA PRO A 150 -48.76 20.79 4.10
C PRO A 150 -48.43 21.57 2.83
N LEU A 151 -47.15 21.67 2.43
CA LEU A 151 -46.79 22.33 1.18
C LEU A 151 -47.33 21.59 -0.04
N LYS A 152 -47.31 20.26 -0.05
CA LYS A 152 -47.91 19.45 -1.12
C LYS A 152 -49.44 19.58 -1.16
N ALA A 153 -50.09 19.61 0.00
CA ALA A 153 -51.52 19.85 0.09
C ALA A 153 -51.89 21.24 -0.47
N LYS A 154 -51.15 22.29 -0.05
CA LYS A 154 -51.31 23.65 -0.56
C LYS A 154 -51.07 23.77 -2.07
N LEU A 155 -50.10 23.01 -2.61
CA LEU A 155 -49.86 22.93 -4.05
C LEU A 155 -51.09 22.37 -4.78
N ALA A 156 -51.69 21.30 -4.28
CA ALA A 156 -52.87 20.69 -4.89
C ALA A 156 -54.07 21.64 -4.89
N GLU A 157 -54.33 22.33 -3.78
CA GLU A 157 -55.35 23.32 -3.64
C GLU A 157 -55.12 24.51 -4.57
N THR A 158 -53.91 25.10 -4.56
CA THR A 158 -53.58 26.25 -5.44
C THR A 158 -53.70 25.88 -6.92
N ARG A 159 -53.32 24.61 -7.29
CA ARG A 159 -53.47 24.15 -8.68
C ARG A 159 -54.92 24.10 -9.12
N SER A 160 -55.84 23.72 -8.23
CA SER A 160 -57.26 23.76 -8.49
C SER A 160 -57.76 25.21 -8.70
N LEU A 161 -57.40 26.12 -7.79
CA LEU A 161 -57.79 27.53 -7.87
C LEU A 161 -57.26 28.25 -9.11
N VAL A 162 -56.04 27.94 -9.55
CA VAL A 162 -55.48 28.50 -10.80
C VAL A 162 -56.23 27.97 -12.02
N LYS A 163 -56.61 26.70 -12.02
CA LYS A 163 -57.40 26.08 -13.10
C LYS A 163 -58.76 26.76 -13.24
N ASP A 164 -59.36 27.12 -12.12
CA ASP A 164 -60.66 27.78 -12.07
C ASP A 164 -60.62 29.36 -12.23
N ASN A 165 -59.42 29.88 -12.59
CA ASN A 165 -59.12 31.30 -12.70
C ASN A 165 -59.32 32.12 -11.41
N MET A 166 -59.32 31.49 -10.24
CA MET A 166 -59.51 32.13 -8.94
C MET A 166 -58.16 32.51 -8.25
N ALA A 167 -57.03 32.08 -8.78
CA ALA A 167 -55.70 32.44 -8.26
C ALA A 167 -54.70 32.75 -9.39
N PRO A 168 -53.71 33.65 -9.16
CA PRO A 168 -52.72 33.99 -10.18
C PRO A 168 -51.76 32.84 -10.41
N PRO A 169 -51.33 32.54 -11.65
CA PRO A 169 -50.40 31.44 -11.95
C PRO A 169 -49.07 31.55 -11.23
N GLN A 170 -48.62 32.74 -10.86
CA GLN A 170 -47.36 32.97 -10.14
C GLN A 170 -47.35 32.33 -8.75
N SER A 171 -48.51 32.21 -8.07
CA SER A 171 -48.60 31.56 -6.76
C SER A 171 -48.28 30.08 -6.82
N LEU A 172 -48.60 29.40 -7.93
CA LEU A 172 -48.29 28.02 -8.17
C LEU A 172 -46.78 27.82 -8.33
N VAL A 173 -46.13 28.67 -9.13
CA VAL A 173 -44.66 28.65 -9.33
C VAL A 173 -43.89 28.85 -8.03
N GLN A 174 -44.38 29.77 -7.17
CA GLN A 174 -43.75 30.01 -5.86
C GLN A 174 -43.78 28.76 -4.96
N ILE A 175 -44.95 28.09 -4.86
CA ILE A 175 -45.08 26.89 -4.03
C ILE A 175 -44.26 25.71 -4.61
N GLU A 176 -44.24 25.54 -5.93
CA GLU A 176 -43.44 24.54 -6.59
C GLU A 176 -41.94 24.74 -6.31
N LYS A 177 -41.46 25.99 -6.37
CA LYS A 177 -40.09 26.34 -6.06
C LYS A 177 -39.75 26.08 -4.58
N GLU A 178 -40.64 26.38 -3.65
CA GLU A 178 -40.48 26.09 -2.24
C GLU A 178 -40.41 24.59 -1.97
N ILE A 179 -41.29 23.79 -2.56
CA ILE A 179 -41.28 22.33 -2.48
C ILE A 179 -39.98 21.77 -3.08
N GLN A 180 -39.49 22.31 -4.20
CA GLN A 180 -38.24 21.91 -4.81
C GLN A 180 -37.05 22.15 -3.86
N LEU A 181 -37.00 23.33 -3.22
CA LEU A 181 -35.95 23.66 -2.25
C LEU A 181 -35.97 22.72 -1.04
N GLN A 182 -37.16 22.47 -0.48
CA GLN A 182 -37.31 21.53 0.64
C GLN A 182 -36.96 20.12 0.26
N ASN A 183 -37.30 19.66 -0.95
CA ASN A 183 -36.89 18.34 -1.43
C ASN A 183 -35.37 18.23 -1.64
N GLN A 184 -34.70 19.30 -2.07
CA GLN A 184 -33.23 19.33 -2.15
C GLN A 184 -32.60 19.22 -0.76
N GLY A 185 -33.12 19.97 0.22
CA GLY A 185 -32.70 19.90 1.61
C GLY A 185 -32.90 18.50 2.21
N ARG A 186 -34.04 17.88 1.94
CA ARG A 186 -34.36 16.52 2.36
C ARG A 186 -33.38 15.51 1.77
N LYS A 187 -33.11 15.56 0.47
CA LYS A 187 -32.13 14.68 -0.18
C LYS A 187 -30.74 14.84 0.42
N ALA A 188 -30.29 16.08 0.64
CA ALA A 188 -28.99 16.34 1.25
C ALA A 188 -28.92 15.79 2.69
N ALA A 189 -29.99 15.90 3.48
CA ALA A 189 -30.07 15.33 4.82
C ALA A 189 -30.04 13.79 4.80
N GLU A 190 -30.75 13.18 3.84
CA GLU A 190 -30.78 11.73 3.63
C GLU A 190 -29.41 11.18 3.24
N GLU A 191 -28.68 11.85 2.34
CA GLU A 191 -27.32 11.48 1.95
C GLU A 191 -26.35 11.59 3.12
N ARG A 192 -26.45 12.65 3.93
CA ARG A 192 -25.63 12.80 5.15
C ARG A 192 -25.91 11.69 6.15
N LEU A 193 -27.17 11.36 6.40
CA LEU A 193 -27.56 10.26 7.29
C LEU A 193 -27.02 8.93 6.80
N ARG A 194 -27.10 8.67 5.50
CA ARG A 194 -26.57 7.46 4.88
C ARG A 194 -25.05 7.37 5.04
N SER A 195 -24.33 8.46 4.77
CA SER A 195 -22.87 8.53 4.94
C SER A 195 -22.46 8.29 6.40
N GLU A 196 -23.16 8.92 7.35
CA GLU A 196 -22.86 8.74 8.78
C GLU A 196 -23.11 7.31 9.24
N ARG A 197 -24.23 6.70 8.84
CA ARG A 197 -24.52 5.28 9.12
C ARG A 197 -23.40 4.37 8.58
N GLN A 198 -22.94 4.63 7.36
CA GLN A 198 -21.85 3.87 6.75
C GLN A 198 -20.56 4.02 7.55
N SER A 199 -20.18 5.25 7.93
CA SER A 199 -18.99 5.52 8.74
C SER A 199 -19.03 4.81 10.10
N VAL A 200 -20.21 4.76 10.74
CA VAL A 200 -20.37 4.04 12.00
C VAL A 200 -20.22 2.54 11.82
N VAL A 201 -20.74 1.97 10.73
CA VAL A 201 -20.57 0.53 10.43
C VAL A 201 -19.10 0.19 10.22
N GLU A 202 -18.40 1.00 9.44
CA GLU A 202 -16.96 0.84 9.18
C GLU A 202 -16.14 0.99 10.47
N PHE A 203 -16.45 1.99 11.29
CA PHE A 203 -15.80 2.16 12.59
C PHE A 203 -16.05 0.99 13.54
N LYS A 204 -17.27 0.44 13.59
CA LYS A 204 -17.58 -0.76 14.38
C LYS A 204 -16.77 -1.97 13.92
N ALA A 205 -16.66 -2.16 12.60
CA ALA A 205 -15.88 -3.25 12.04
C ALA A 205 -14.38 -3.09 12.36
N TYR A 206 -13.85 -1.87 12.20
CA TYR A 206 -12.47 -1.54 12.54
C TYR A 206 -12.13 -1.78 14.02
N VAL A 207 -12.97 -1.28 14.94
CA VAL A 207 -12.80 -1.49 16.39
C VAL A 207 -12.88 -2.97 16.75
N LYS A 208 -13.81 -3.71 16.12
CA LYS A 208 -13.96 -5.16 16.34
C LYS A 208 -12.70 -5.91 15.90
N ASP A 209 -12.12 -5.55 14.77
CA ASP A 209 -10.88 -6.16 14.26
C ASP A 209 -9.70 -5.84 15.17
N LEU A 210 -9.53 -4.58 15.57
CA LEU A 210 -8.46 -4.15 16.48
C LEU A 210 -8.51 -4.83 17.85
N LEU A 211 -9.70 -5.11 18.37
CA LEU A 211 -9.90 -5.65 19.70
C LEU A 211 -10.04 -7.19 19.72
N GLY A 212 -9.77 -7.82 18.55
CA GLY A 212 -9.76 -9.28 18.41
C GLY A 212 -11.13 -9.95 18.57
N GLY A 213 -12.20 -9.22 18.28
CA GLY A 213 -13.58 -9.74 18.31
C GLY A 213 -14.16 -9.97 19.72
N SER A 214 -13.38 -9.76 20.77
CA SER A 214 -13.75 -10.04 22.15
C SER A 214 -14.69 -9.00 22.76
N LEU A 215 -14.73 -7.81 22.18
CA LEU A 215 -15.53 -6.71 22.73
C LEU A 215 -16.95 -6.70 22.19
N ASN A 216 -17.87 -6.75 23.13
CA ASN A 216 -19.16 -6.12 22.94
C ASN A 216 -19.15 -4.78 23.70
N PRO A 217 -18.70 -3.67 23.06
CA PRO A 217 -18.56 -2.38 23.73
C PRO A 217 -19.90 -1.87 24.30
N LEU A 218 -21.02 -2.34 23.75
CA LEU A 218 -22.36 -2.02 24.22
C LEU A 218 -22.70 -2.70 25.55
N LYS A 219 -21.94 -3.75 25.97
CA LYS A 219 -22.13 -4.45 27.25
C LYS A 219 -21.13 -4.01 28.32
N GLY A 220 -20.31 -2.97 28.08
CA GLY A 220 -19.36 -2.46 29.08
C GLY A 220 -18.17 -3.39 29.36
N SER A 221 -17.87 -4.33 28.44
CA SER A 221 -16.69 -5.17 28.57
C SER A 221 -15.44 -4.32 28.35
N GLU A 222 -14.56 -4.27 29.34
CA GLU A 222 -13.28 -3.58 29.27
C GLU A 222 -12.17 -4.51 28.72
N ASP A 223 -12.47 -5.80 28.54
CA ASP A 223 -11.50 -6.79 28.07
C ASP A 223 -11.27 -6.69 26.56
N ALA A 224 -10.04 -6.62 26.17
CA ALA A 224 -9.58 -6.53 24.79
C ALA A 224 -8.43 -7.49 24.54
N SER A 225 -8.13 -7.77 23.28
CA SER A 225 -7.01 -8.63 22.90
C SER A 225 -6.16 -8.02 21.81
N ILE A 226 -4.86 -8.25 21.87
CA ILE A 226 -3.91 -7.97 20.82
C ILE A 226 -3.86 -9.19 19.91
N THR A 227 -4.14 -9.02 18.63
CA THR A 227 -4.15 -10.11 17.64
C THR A 227 -3.01 -9.99 16.65
N ALA A 228 -2.58 -11.12 16.10
CA ALA A 228 -1.56 -11.17 15.08
C ALA A 228 -2.11 -10.63 13.73
N PRO A 229 -1.53 -9.58 13.13
CA PRO A 229 -1.99 -9.02 11.86
C PRO A 229 -1.63 -9.90 10.66
N ILE A 230 -0.62 -10.74 10.80
CA ILE A 230 -0.14 -11.70 9.80
C ILE A 230 0.12 -13.06 10.44
N ALA A 231 0.12 -14.12 9.64
CA ALA A 231 0.68 -15.40 10.05
C ALA A 231 2.22 -15.34 9.99
N GLY A 232 2.90 -15.97 10.94
CA GLY A 232 4.38 -15.98 10.99
C GLY A 232 4.89 -16.45 12.34
N GLN A 233 6.15 -16.16 12.64
CA GLN A 233 6.78 -16.44 13.94
C GLN A 233 6.95 -15.16 14.76
N VAL A 234 6.80 -15.27 16.06
CA VAL A 234 7.12 -14.19 17.01
C VAL A 234 8.65 -14.08 17.08
N LEU A 235 9.20 -13.03 16.45
CA LEU A 235 10.65 -12.79 16.43
C LEU A 235 11.13 -12.25 17.77
N SER A 236 10.39 -11.31 18.33
CA SER A 236 10.69 -10.74 19.64
C SER A 236 9.43 -10.24 20.35
N ILE A 237 9.50 -10.22 21.65
CA ILE A 237 8.54 -9.61 22.56
C ILE A 237 9.28 -8.45 23.22
N GLN A 238 8.59 -7.32 23.41
CA GLN A 238 9.16 -6.16 24.10
C GLN A 238 9.64 -6.62 25.50
N SER A 239 10.87 -6.27 25.87
CA SER A 239 11.53 -6.76 27.10
C SER A 239 10.77 -6.49 28.38
N ASP A 240 10.07 -5.36 28.44
CA ASP A 240 9.31 -4.95 29.61
C ASP A 240 7.87 -5.48 29.63
N LEU A 241 7.43 -6.15 28.52
CA LEU A 241 6.06 -6.64 28.40
C LEU A 241 5.79 -7.77 29.39
N ARG A 242 4.95 -7.52 30.37
CA ARG A 242 4.54 -8.45 31.43
C ARG A 242 3.11 -8.20 31.85
N GLU A 243 2.52 -9.17 32.49
CA GLU A 243 1.20 -9.02 33.11
C GLU A 243 1.23 -7.91 34.18
N GLY A 244 0.18 -7.12 34.22
CA GLY A 244 0.07 -5.94 35.07
C GLY A 244 0.74 -4.67 34.52
N LEU A 245 1.43 -4.74 33.38
CA LEU A 245 2.04 -3.56 32.76
C LEU A 245 0.98 -2.68 32.11
N GLU A 246 1.02 -1.40 32.41
CA GLU A 246 0.24 -0.37 31.72
C GLU A 246 0.96 0.08 30.45
N LEU A 247 0.25 0.12 29.32
CA LEU A 247 0.76 0.57 28.05
C LEU A 247 -0.17 1.62 27.42
N GLY A 248 0.44 2.61 26.81
CA GLY A 248 -0.25 3.60 25.99
C GLY A 248 -0.59 3.06 24.60
N ALA A 249 -1.55 3.70 23.93
CA ALA A 249 -1.81 3.42 22.52
C ALA A 249 -0.56 3.67 21.67
N GLY A 250 -0.29 2.78 20.70
CA GLY A 250 0.90 2.85 19.86
C GLY A 250 2.18 2.25 20.46
N ALA A 251 2.18 1.84 21.74
CA ALA A 251 3.35 1.20 22.35
C ALA A 251 3.68 -0.12 21.66
N PRO A 252 4.96 -0.38 21.33
CA PRO A 252 5.38 -1.64 20.71
C PRO A 252 5.19 -2.81 21.67
N THR A 253 4.71 -3.93 21.16
CA THR A 253 4.47 -5.14 21.96
C THR A 253 5.21 -6.35 21.41
N PHE A 254 4.97 -6.69 20.15
CA PHE A 254 5.54 -7.86 19.48
C PHE A 254 6.11 -7.50 18.12
N ILE A 255 7.07 -8.30 17.67
CA ILE A 255 7.52 -8.31 16.28
C ILE A 255 7.25 -9.70 15.72
N ILE A 256 6.48 -9.76 14.61
CA ILE A 256 6.18 -10.98 13.88
C ILE A 256 6.92 -10.94 12.55
N GLY A 257 7.53 -12.06 12.16
CA GLY A 257 8.18 -12.24 10.89
C GLY A 257 7.69 -13.47 10.15
N VAL A 258 7.61 -13.36 8.83
CA VAL A 258 7.37 -14.49 7.94
C VAL A 258 8.73 -15.11 7.63
N MET A 259 8.96 -16.33 8.13
CA MET A 259 10.22 -17.04 8.01
C MET A 259 10.19 -18.12 6.92
N ASP A 260 9.04 -18.39 6.33
CA ASP A 260 8.85 -19.25 5.17
C ASP A 260 7.93 -18.57 4.16
N PRO A 261 8.44 -18.20 2.99
CA PRO A 261 9.85 -18.22 2.61
C PRO A 261 10.71 -17.19 3.38
N ILE A 262 12.00 -17.47 3.54
CA ILE A 262 12.99 -16.52 4.06
C ILE A 262 13.72 -15.86 2.89
N VAL A 263 14.27 -14.67 3.10
CA VAL A 263 14.97 -13.89 2.07
C VAL A 263 16.42 -13.69 2.47
N ILE A 264 17.35 -13.85 1.52
CA ILE A 264 18.75 -13.45 1.70
C ILE A 264 19.01 -12.18 0.90
N HIS A 265 19.51 -11.15 1.58
CA HIS A 265 19.93 -9.90 0.98
C HIS A 265 21.43 -9.94 0.73
N ALA A 266 21.85 -9.57 -0.46
CA ALA A 266 23.22 -9.44 -0.86
C ALA A 266 23.43 -8.15 -1.65
N GLN A 267 24.70 -7.76 -1.80
CA GLN A 267 25.10 -6.63 -2.62
C GLN A 267 25.79 -7.15 -3.87
N ILE A 268 25.38 -6.64 -5.03
CA ILE A 268 25.95 -6.98 -6.33
C ILE A 268 26.52 -5.73 -6.99
N HIS A 269 27.68 -5.90 -7.64
CA HIS A 269 28.35 -4.81 -8.35
C HIS A 269 27.60 -4.44 -9.66
N GLU A 270 27.71 -3.19 -10.10
CA GLU A 270 27.05 -2.68 -11.30
C GLU A 270 27.39 -3.45 -12.59
N SER A 271 28.62 -3.98 -12.70
CA SER A 271 29.03 -4.77 -13.86
C SER A 271 28.38 -6.15 -13.94
N GLU A 272 27.90 -6.66 -12.82
CA GLU A 272 27.33 -8.01 -12.70
C GLU A 272 25.81 -7.99 -12.75
N ILE A 273 25.16 -6.95 -12.18
CA ILE A 273 23.70 -6.86 -12.10
C ILE A 273 23.01 -6.83 -13.47
N VAL A 274 23.72 -6.34 -14.51
CA VAL A 274 23.22 -6.29 -15.89
C VAL A 274 22.87 -7.69 -16.43
N ASN A 275 23.55 -8.71 -15.92
CA ASN A 275 23.37 -10.11 -16.33
C ASN A 275 22.39 -10.88 -15.44
N VAL A 276 21.77 -10.23 -14.46
CA VAL A 276 20.85 -10.88 -13.50
C VAL A 276 19.40 -10.67 -13.92
N HIS A 277 18.63 -11.76 -13.90
CA HIS A 277 17.20 -11.73 -14.23
C HIS A 277 16.37 -12.26 -13.08
N LEU A 278 15.15 -11.72 -12.95
CA LEU A 278 14.19 -12.21 -11.96
C LEU A 278 13.83 -13.68 -12.26
N GLY A 279 13.78 -14.49 -11.19
CA GLY A 279 13.45 -15.92 -11.30
C GLY A 279 14.65 -16.83 -11.55
N GLU A 280 15.87 -16.30 -11.69
CA GLU A 280 17.07 -17.12 -11.79
C GLU A 280 17.35 -17.87 -10.49
N LYS A 281 17.85 -19.11 -10.63
CA LYS A 281 18.17 -19.97 -9.50
C LYS A 281 19.61 -19.76 -9.05
N ALA A 282 19.81 -19.75 -7.74
CA ALA A 282 21.10 -19.68 -7.09
C ALA A 282 21.26 -20.83 -6.08
N LYS A 283 22.49 -21.21 -5.80
CA LYS A 283 22.85 -22.12 -4.71
C LYS A 283 23.35 -21.29 -3.54
N VAL A 284 22.82 -21.56 -2.36
CA VAL A 284 23.20 -20.84 -1.14
C VAL A 284 23.73 -21.82 -0.12
N THR A 285 24.92 -21.53 0.41
CA THR A 285 25.54 -22.25 1.51
C THR A 285 25.62 -21.34 2.73
N MET A 286 25.22 -21.86 3.90
CA MET A 286 25.22 -21.10 5.14
C MET A 286 26.39 -21.46 6.02
N GLU A 287 27.07 -20.47 6.58
CA GLU A 287 28.16 -20.70 7.57
C GLU A 287 27.66 -21.51 8.77
N SER A 288 26.39 -21.27 9.18
CA SER A 288 25.77 -21.94 10.33
C SER A 288 25.29 -23.37 10.06
N VAL A 289 25.19 -23.78 8.78
CA VAL A 289 24.69 -25.09 8.33
C VAL A 289 25.58 -25.59 7.18
N PRO A 290 26.85 -25.89 7.43
CA PRO A 290 27.88 -26.04 6.38
C PRO A 290 27.68 -27.27 5.46
N ASN A 291 26.83 -28.22 5.84
CA ASN A 291 26.62 -29.45 5.06
C ASN A 291 25.33 -29.43 4.22
N GLN A 292 24.67 -28.30 4.13
CA GLN A 292 23.45 -28.17 3.36
C GLN A 292 23.57 -27.03 2.35
N THR A 293 23.14 -27.31 1.12
CA THR A 293 22.98 -26.29 0.07
C THR A 293 21.52 -26.08 -0.15
N PHE A 294 21.12 -24.82 -0.14
CA PHE A 294 19.73 -24.40 -0.34
C PHE A 294 19.55 -23.84 -1.75
N GLU A 295 18.44 -24.17 -2.40
CA GLU A 295 18.06 -23.49 -3.64
C GLU A 295 17.40 -22.15 -3.31
N ALA A 296 17.90 -21.10 -3.93
CA ALA A 296 17.35 -19.76 -3.84
C ALA A 296 16.91 -19.28 -5.24
N THR A 297 15.98 -18.36 -5.27
CA THR A 297 15.49 -17.75 -6.51
C THR A 297 15.57 -16.24 -6.40
N VAL A 298 16.12 -15.56 -7.42
CA VAL A 298 16.14 -14.09 -7.49
C VAL A 298 14.71 -13.56 -7.48
N SER A 299 14.33 -12.88 -6.41
CA SER A 299 12.99 -12.35 -6.23
C SER A 299 12.89 -10.86 -6.53
N ARG A 300 13.94 -10.12 -6.21
CA ARG A 300 13.97 -8.66 -6.42
C ARG A 300 15.40 -8.16 -6.50
N PHE A 301 15.61 -7.07 -7.22
CA PHE A 301 16.83 -6.27 -7.11
C PHE A 301 16.47 -4.77 -7.19
N SER A 302 17.32 -3.95 -6.56
CA SER A 302 17.14 -2.51 -6.57
C SER A 302 17.48 -1.92 -7.94
N LEU A 303 16.74 -0.91 -8.37
CA LEU A 303 17.05 -0.12 -9.58
C LEU A 303 17.93 1.11 -9.26
N THR A 304 18.17 1.37 -7.98
CA THR A 304 19.01 2.47 -7.52
C THR A 304 20.17 1.93 -6.69
N PRO A 305 21.39 2.47 -6.82
CA PRO A 305 22.53 2.03 -6.03
C PRO A 305 22.34 2.37 -4.55
N LEU A 306 22.98 1.59 -3.68
CA LEU A 306 22.91 1.75 -2.22
C LEU A 306 23.56 3.06 -1.75
N ALA A 307 24.63 3.49 -2.40
CA ALA A 307 25.32 4.74 -2.11
C ALA A 307 25.61 5.47 -3.43
N PRO A 308 24.76 6.39 -3.88
CA PRO A 308 24.98 7.14 -5.10
C PRO A 308 26.07 8.21 -4.87
N GLY A 309 27.34 7.87 -5.15
CA GLY A 309 28.47 8.77 -5.15
C GLY A 309 29.09 8.89 -6.54
N VAL A 310 29.63 10.05 -6.91
CA VAL A 310 30.34 10.22 -8.17
C VAL A 310 31.78 9.70 -7.94
N GLY A 311 32.14 8.61 -8.62
CA GLY A 311 33.48 8.04 -8.59
C GLY A 311 33.67 6.80 -7.71
N ASP A 312 32.66 6.42 -6.91
CA ASP A 312 32.66 5.19 -6.14
C ASP A 312 32.00 4.05 -6.93
N PRO A 313 32.43 2.78 -6.74
CA PRO A 313 31.76 1.64 -7.34
C PRO A 313 30.31 1.57 -6.89
N SER A 314 29.39 1.38 -7.83
CA SER A 314 27.96 1.26 -7.52
C SER A 314 27.59 -0.16 -7.17
N TYR A 315 26.99 -0.33 -5.99
CA TYR A 315 26.44 -1.61 -5.52
C TYR A 315 24.91 -1.52 -5.45
N TYR A 316 24.27 -2.60 -5.83
CA TYR A 316 22.81 -2.74 -5.81
C TYR A 316 22.39 -3.82 -4.84
N ASP A 317 21.26 -3.61 -4.16
CA ASP A 317 20.66 -4.63 -3.31
C ASP A 317 19.94 -5.67 -4.15
N ILE A 318 20.24 -6.95 -3.90
CA ILE A 318 19.60 -8.10 -4.54
C ILE A 318 19.03 -9.03 -3.48
N GLU A 319 17.83 -9.51 -3.71
CA GLU A 319 17.11 -10.40 -2.82
C GLU A 319 16.89 -11.76 -3.49
N PHE A 320 17.19 -12.81 -2.75
CA PHE A 320 16.91 -14.17 -3.14
C PHE A 320 15.94 -14.79 -2.12
N THR A 321 14.91 -15.44 -2.61
CA THR A 321 13.93 -16.16 -1.79
C THR A 321 14.32 -17.61 -1.64
N ILE A 322 14.28 -18.11 -0.40
CA ILE A 322 14.66 -19.49 -0.03
C ILE A 322 13.47 -20.12 0.70
N PRO A 323 12.95 -21.28 0.27
CA PRO A 323 11.96 -22.06 1.03
C PRO A 323 12.55 -22.50 2.37
N ASN A 324 11.80 -22.35 3.45
CA ASN A 324 12.25 -22.68 4.81
C ASN A 324 11.15 -23.37 5.63
N PRO A 325 10.55 -24.47 5.14
CA PRO A 325 9.39 -25.09 5.78
C PRO A 325 9.68 -25.62 7.19
N ASP A 326 10.90 -26.08 7.44
CA ASP A 326 11.32 -26.63 8.73
C ASP A 326 11.90 -25.59 9.68
N TYR A 327 11.91 -24.31 9.29
CA TYR A 327 12.46 -23.18 10.07
C TYR A 327 13.92 -23.38 10.53
N VAL A 328 14.71 -24.13 9.76
CA VAL A 328 16.15 -24.35 10.01
C VAL A 328 16.91 -23.05 9.85
N LEU A 329 16.58 -22.28 8.82
CA LEU A 329 17.19 -20.99 8.55
C LEU A 329 16.60 -19.93 9.47
N LYS A 330 17.47 -19.15 10.11
CA LYS A 330 17.09 -18.09 11.05
C LYS A 330 17.54 -16.73 10.54
N GLU A 331 16.79 -15.70 10.92
CA GLU A 331 17.17 -14.32 10.64
C GLU A 331 18.57 -14.02 11.21
N GLY A 332 19.39 -13.34 10.41
CA GLY A 332 20.76 -12.99 10.80
C GLY A 332 21.83 -13.97 10.37
N PHE A 333 21.51 -15.17 9.90
CA PHE A 333 22.52 -16.09 9.35
C PHE A 333 23.17 -15.48 8.12
N LYS A 334 24.47 -15.72 7.98
CA LYS A 334 25.26 -15.32 6.82
C LYS A 334 25.42 -16.51 5.90
N GLY A 335 25.44 -16.25 4.61
CA GLY A 335 25.63 -17.28 3.60
C GLY A 335 26.30 -16.75 2.35
N GLU A 336 26.90 -17.66 1.64
CA GLU A 336 27.46 -17.45 0.32
C GLU A 336 26.46 -17.89 -0.74
N ILE A 337 26.25 -17.04 -1.72
CA ILE A 337 25.32 -17.24 -2.83
C ILE A 337 26.15 -17.42 -4.09
N VAL A 338 26.00 -18.55 -4.74
CA VAL A 338 26.65 -18.83 -6.03
C VAL A 338 25.58 -18.98 -7.09
N PHE A 339 25.61 -18.15 -8.11
CA PHE A 339 24.70 -18.29 -9.23
C PHE A 339 25.37 -18.05 -10.58
N GLN A 340 24.86 -18.73 -11.59
CA GLN A 340 25.32 -18.61 -12.96
C GLN A 340 24.29 -17.79 -13.73
N PRO A 341 24.62 -16.56 -14.15
CA PRO A 341 23.70 -15.76 -14.93
C PRO A 341 23.43 -16.43 -16.28
N THR A 342 22.16 -16.56 -16.62
CA THR A 342 21.78 -17.09 -17.92
C THR A 342 21.83 -15.97 -18.97
N ARG A 343 22.63 -16.18 -20.03
CA ARG A 343 22.65 -15.26 -21.16
C ARG A 343 21.25 -15.23 -21.81
N PRO A 344 20.60 -14.06 -21.94
CA PRO A 344 19.32 -13.99 -22.64
C PRO A 344 19.51 -14.54 -24.07
N PRO A 345 18.56 -15.30 -24.62
CA PRO A 345 18.65 -15.78 -26.00
C PRO A 345 18.81 -14.57 -26.93
N ALA A 346 19.78 -14.61 -27.83
CA ALA A 346 20.20 -13.53 -28.75
C ALA A 346 19.07 -12.99 -29.66
N ASN A 347 17.83 -13.51 -29.55
CA ASN A 347 16.67 -13.20 -30.38
C ASN A 347 15.39 -12.90 -29.56
N ALA A 348 15.48 -12.20 -28.43
CA ALA A 348 14.28 -11.63 -27.85
C ALA A 348 13.90 -10.36 -28.67
N PRO A 349 12.73 -10.33 -29.35
CA PRO A 349 12.30 -9.13 -30.05
C PRO A 349 12.16 -7.99 -29.03
N SER A 350 12.88 -6.89 -29.25
CA SER A 350 12.69 -5.65 -28.52
C SER A 350 11.20 -5.29 -28.55
N ARG A 351 10.49 -5.43 -27.42
CA ARG A 351 9.14 -4.90 -27.29
C ARG A 351 9.22 -3.40 -27.45
N GLY A 352 8.88 -2.96 -28.67
CA GLY A 352 8.79 -1.56 -29.02
C GLY A 352 7.88 -0.85 -28.03
N ALA A 353 8.38 0.25 -27.55
CA ALA A 353 7.61 1.24 -26.84
C ALA A 353 6.52 1.76 -27.80
N SER A 354 5.27 1.63 -27.39
CA SER A 354 4.12 2.35 -27.90
C SER A 354 3.51 3.16 -26.78
#